data_56dd339f55cca4f46dc942d4d0de1b6f
#
_entry.id   56dd339f55cca4f46dc942d4d0de1b6f
#
_cell.length_a   1.000
_cell.length_b   1.000
_cell.length_c   1.000
_cell.angle_alpha   90.00
_cell.angle_beta   90.00
_cell.angle_gamma   90.00
#
_symmetry.space_group_name_H-M   'P 1'
#
loop_
_entity.id
_entity.type
_entity.pdbx_description
1 polymer ?
#
loop_
_entity_poly.entity_id
_entity_poly.type
_entity_poly.pdbx_seq_one_letter_code
_entity_poly.pdbx_strand_id
1 'polypeptide(L)'
;MAELTRDQKMEKIRTNVEVYLIKNAESCNVPITALFVDEERNHIINIGTNIMANRLGIETYPGSFVKAILENNLYESINRADHINRGAITFYVTMMHNLGINLAE
;
A
#
# COMPACT_ATOMS: atom_id res chain seq x y z
N MET A 1 -12.04 -7.29 -26.10
CA MET A 1 -11.44 -7.80 -24.89
C MET A 1 -12.25 -7.35 -23.69
N ALA A 2 -12.41 -8.24 -22.72
CA ALA A 2 -13.16 -7.90 -21.53
C ALA A 2 -12.30 -7.06 -20.59
N GLU A 3 -12.89 -6.02 -20.00
CA GLU A 3 -12.24 -5.27 -18.95
C GLU A 3 -12.14 -6.13 -17.69
N LEU A 4 -11.14 -5.83 -16.88
CA LEU A 4 -11.03 -6.46 -15.56
C LEU A 4 -12.19 -6.00 -14.68
N THR A 5 -12.76 -6.92 -13.91
CA THR A 5 -13.75 -6.58 -12.89
C THR A 5 -13.06 -5.83 -11.76
N ARG A 6 -13.86 -5.21 -10.87
CA ARG A 6 -13.30 -4.55 -9.68
C ARG A 6 -12.48 -5.53 -8.85
N ASP A 7 -12.98 -6.75 -8.62
CA ASP A 7 -12.28 -7.74 -7.83
C ASP A 7 -10.97 -8.18 -8.49
N GLN A 8 -10.96 -8.33 -9.82
CA GLN A 8 -9.74 -8.63 -10.56
C GLN A 8 -8.73 -7.50 -10.47
N LYS A 9 -9.18 -6.26 -10.54
CA LYS A 9 -8.31 -5.09 -10.38
C LYS A 9 -7.71 -5.04 -8.98
N MET A 10 -8.52 -5.28 -7.95
CA MET A 10 -8.04 -5.31 -6.56
C MET A 10 -7.00 -6.40 -6.36
N GLU A 11 -7.23 -7.58 -6.91
CA GLU A 11 -6.27 -8.68 -6.81
C GLU A 11 -4.95 -8.34 -7.51
N LYS A 12 -5.03 -7.71 -8.67
CA LYS A 12 -3.85 -7.27 -9.41
C LYS A 12 -3.06 -6.22 -8.63
N ILE A 13 -3.76 -5.27 -8.02
CA ILE A 13 -3.13 -4.27 -7.15
C ILE A 13 -2.43 -4.95 -5.98
N ARG A 14 -3.11 -5.86 -5.30
CA ARG A 14 -2.57 -6.58 -4.15
C ARG A 14 -1.29 -7.34 -4.51
N THR A 15 -1.31 -8.05 -5.62
CA THR A 15 -0.15 -8.81 -6.08
C THR A 15 1.05 -7.89 -6.36
N ASN A 16 0.80 -6.75 -7.01
CA ASN A 16 1.84 -5.77 -7.29
C ASN A 16 2.40 -5.15 -6.00
N VAL A 17 1.55 -4.86 -5.03
CA VAL A 17 1.98 -4.33 -3.73
C VAL A 17 2.86 -5.34 -3.00
N GLU A 18 2.45 -6.60 -2.98
CA GLU A 18 3.23 -7.67 -2.33
C GLU A 18 4.61 -7.81 -2.94
N VAL A 19 4.70 -7.87 -4.27
CA VAL A 19 5.98 -7.97 -4.97
C VAL A 19 6.85 -6.76 -4.67
N TYR A 20 6.26 -5.57 -4.66
CA TYR A 20 6.99 -4.34 -4.37
C TYR A 20 7.52 -4.32 -2.93
N LEU A 21 6.71 -4.80 -1.98
CA LEU A 21 7.14 -4.92 -0.58
C LEU A 21 8.35 -5.84 -0.46
N ILE A 22 8.28 -7.02 -1.06
CA ILE A 22 9.37 -8.00 -0.97
C ILE A 22 10.66 -7.41 -1.55
N LYS A 23 10.57 -6.70 -2.66
CA LYS A 23 11.75 -6.12 -3.33
C LYS A 23 12.32 -4.91 -2.61
N ASN A 24 11.51 -4.14 -1.91
CA ASN A 24 11.91 -2.82 -1.42
C ASN A 24 11.86 -2.66 0.11
N ALA A 25 11.51 -3.70 0.84
CA ALA A 25 11.36 -3.62 2.29
C ALA A 25 12.64 -3.12 2.96
N GLU A 26 13.79 -3.66 2.58
CA GLU A 26 15.06 -3.28 3.18
C GLU A 26 15.41 -1.82 2.88
N SER A 27 15.30 -1.41 1.64
CA SER A 27 15.63 -0.04 1.24
C SER A 27 14.66 1.00 1.82
N CYS A 28 13.45 0.58 2.15
CA CYS A 28 12.45 1.44 2.77
C CYS A 28 12.42 1.31 4.30
N ASN A 29 13.37 0.59 4.87
CA ASN A 29 13.50 0.41 6.33
C ASN A 29 12.27 -0.24 6.98
N VAL A 30 11.56 -1.09 6.24
CA VAL A 30 10.46 -1.87 6.82
C VAL A 30 11.06 -2.87 7.80
N PRO A 31 10.53 -2.97 9.03
CA PRO A 31 11.05 -3.95 9.99
C PRO A 31 11.01 -5.37 9.43
N ILE A 32 12.08 -6.13 9.69
CA ILE A 32 12.20 -7.50 9.15
C ILE A 32 11.04 -8.40 9.58
N THR A 33 10.47 -8.17 10.77
CA THR A 33 9.31 -8.92 11.25
C THR A 33 8.10 -8.76 10.32
N ALA A 34 8.01 -7.63 9.64
CA ALA A 34 6.93 -7.38 8.70
C ALA A 34 6.98 -8.30 7.47
N LEU A 35 8.09 -8.99 7.24
CA LEU A 35 8.21 -9.97 6.15
C LEU A 35 7.96 -11.40 6.62
N PHE A 36 8.26 -11.69 7.89
CA PHE A 36 8.23 -13.05 8.41
C PHE A 36 7.04 -13.33 9.33
N VAL A 37 6.42 -12.29 9.88
CA VAL A 37 5.19 -12.44 10.67
C VAL A 37 4.01 -12.22 9.74
N ASP A 38 3.27 -13.27 9.46
CA ASP A 38 2.17 -13.23 8.46
C ASP A 38 1.17 -12.12 8.75
N GLU A 39 0.81 -11.91 10.02
CA GLU A 39 -0.15 -10.89 10.41
C GLU A 39 0.36 -9.49 10.06
N GLU A 40 1.62 -9.20 10.38
CA GLU A 40 2.21 -7.89 10.08
C GLU A 40 2.38 -7.68 8.58
N ARG A 41 2.87 -8.69 7.86
CA ARG A 41 3.02 -8.63 6.41
C ARG A 41 1.69 -8.37 5.73
N ASN A 42 0.66 -9.12 6.11
CA ASN A 42 -0.67 -8.98 5.53
C ASN A 42 -1.28 -7.62 5.83
N HIS A 43 -1.03 -7.07 7.02
CA HIS A 43 -1.51 -5.74 7.38
C HIS A 43 -0.91 -4.68 6.44
N ILE A 44 0.41 -4.74 6.21
CA ILE A 44 1.08 -3.80 5.31
C ILE A 44 0.58 -3.96 3.88
N ILE A 45 0.40 -5.19 3.42
CA ILE A 45 -0.13 -5.44 2.07
C ILE A 45 -1.55 -4.90 1.94
N ASN A 46 -2.39 -5.08 2.95
CA ASN A 46 -3.77 -4.58 2.93
C ASN A 46 -3.81 -3.06 2.87
N ILE A 47 -3.02 -2.40 3.68
CA ILE A 47 -2.95 -0.92 3.70
C ILE A 47 -2.36 -0.42 2.37
N GLY A 48 -1.28 -1.03 1.90
CA GLY A 48 -0.67 -0.67 0.62
C GLY A 48 -1.63 -0.84 -0.55
N THR A 49 -2.40 -1.92 -0.55
CA THR A 49 -3.43 -2.16 -1.57
C THR A 49 -4.49 -1.06 -1.52
N ASN A 50 -4.92 -0.66 -0.33
CA ASN A 50 -5.89 0.42 -0.17
C ASN A 50 -5.34 1.76 -0.70
N ILE A 51 -4.07 2.07 -0.40
CA ILE A 51 -3.43 3.29 -0.89
C ILE A 51 -3.43 3.30 -2.42
N MET A 52 -2.98 2.22 -3.05
CA MET A 52 -2.91 2.16 -4.50
C MET A 52 -4.29 2.12 -5.15
N ALA A 53 -5.25 1.44 -4.55
CA ALA A 53 -6.63 1.40 -5.06
C ALA A 53 -7.26 2.79 -5.05
N ASN A 54 -7.03 3.58 -4.00
CA ASN A 54 -7.50 4.96 -3.95
C ASN A 54 -6.79 5.83 -4.97
N ARG A 55 -5.47 5.69 -5.10
CA ARG A 55 -4.70 6.44 -6.07
C ARG A 55 -5.14 6.17 -7.51
N LEU A 56 -5.52 4.92 -7.79
CA LEU A 56 -5.96 4.50 -9.13
C LEU A 56 -7.46 4.69 -9.36
N GLY A 57 -8.18 5.23 -8.38
CA GLY A 57 -9.60 5.53 -8.51
C GLY A 57 -10.52 4.33 -8.38
N ILE A 58 -10.02 3.18 -7.88
CA ILE A 58 -10.84 1.98 -7.67
C ILE A 58 -11.60 2.05 -6.35
N GLU A 59 -10.98 2.66 -5.32
CA GLU A 59 -11.61 2.93 -4.03
C GLU A 59 -11.77 4.44 -3.86
N THR A 60 -12.83 4.86 -3.15
CA THR A 60 -13.12 6.29 -2.97
C THR A 60 -13.23 6.72 -1.51
N TYR A 61 -13.15 5.79 -0.57
CA TYR A 61 -13.33 6.07 0.85
C TYR A 61 -12.13 5.60 1.67
N PRO A 62 -11.00 6.32 1.63
CA PRO A 62 -9.84 5.96 2.43
C PRO A 62 -10.09 6.23 3.91
N GLY A 63 -9.53 5.39 4.77
CA GLY A 63 -9.45 5.69 6.19
C GLY A 63 -8.53 6.89 6.45
N SER A 64 -8.50 7.38 7.68
CA SER A 64 -7.76 8.59 8.02
C SER A 64 -6.24 8.47 7.77
N PHE A 65 -5.66 7.30 8.06
CA PHE A 65 -4.23 7.08 7.80
C PHE A 65 -3.93 7.09 6.30
N VAL A 66 -4.69 6.32 5.52
CA VAL A 66 -4.50 6.24 4.06
C VAL A 66 -4.69 7.62 3.43
N LYS A 67 -5.70 8.37 3.88
CA LYS A 67 -5.93 9.72 3.40
C LYS A 67 -4.72 10.62 3.65
N ALA A 68 -4.13 10.54 4.84
CA ALA A 68 -2.95 11.34 5.17
C ALA A 68 -1.77 11.01 4.27
N ILE A 69 -1.56 9.72 3.97
CA ILE A 69 -0.51 9.29 3.03
C ILE A 69 -0.78 9.86 1.63
N LEU A 70 -2.02 9.74 1.14
CA LEU A 70 -2.39 10.23 -0.20
C LEU A 70 -2.20 11.75 -0.34
N GLU A 71 -2.39 12.49 0.76
CA GLU A 71 -2.25 13.94 0.78
C GLU A 71 -0.82 14.41 1.07
N ASN A 72 0.12 13.49 1.22
CA ASN A 72 1.51 13.79 1.59
C ASN A 72 1.61 14.52 2.93
N ASN A 73 0.69 14.25 3.83
CA ASN A 73 0.67 14.88 5.16
C ASN A 73 1.44 14.00 6.14
N LEU A 74 2.74 14.25 6.27
CA LEU A 74 3.62 13.44 7.12
C LEU A 74 3.19 13.45 8.58
N TYR A 75 2.85 14.63 9.10
CA TYR A 75 2.44 14.76 10.50
C TYR A 75 1.21 13.90 10.81
N GLU A 76 0.17 14.02 9.99
CA GLU A 76 -1.06 13.23 10.19
C GLU A 76 -0.82 11.75 9.92
N SER A 77 0.06 11.42 8.95
CA SER A 77 0.42 10.03 8.68
C SER A 77 1.02 9.38 9.92
N ILE A 78 1.92 10.08 10.59
CA ILE A 78 2.55 9.57 11.82
C ILE A 78 1.52 9.47 12.94
N ASN A 79 0.67 10.49 13.11
CA ASN A 79 -0.33 10.52 14.17
C ASN A 79 -1.42 9.47 14.02
N ARG A 80 -1.81 9.15 12.78
CA ARG A 80 -2.90 8.21 12.49
C ARG A 80 -2.41 6.77 12.34
N ALA A 81 -1.09 6.57 12.25
CA ALA A 81 -0.52 5.25 12.06
C ALA A 81 -0.60 4.42 13.33
N ASP A 82 -1.01 3.15 13.17
CA ASP A 82 -0.80 2.18 14.22
C ASP A 82 0.69 1.80 14.29
N HIS A 83 1.04 0.91 15.19
CA HIS A 83 2.44 0.51 15.39
C HIS A 83 3.08 -0.04 14.11
N ILE A 84 2.37 -0.89 13.39
CA ILE A 84 2.86 -1.52 12.17
C ILE A 84 3.00 -0.49 11.05
N ASN A 85 1.96 0.31 10.84
CA ASN A 85 1.96 1.32 9.78
C ASN A 85 3.03 2.38 9.99
N ARG A 86 3.33 2.73 11.26
CA ARG A 86 4.37 3.72 11.55
C ARG A 86 5.73 3.26 11.05
N GLY A 87 6.03 1.97 11.17
CA GLY A 87 7.28 1.40 10.65
C GLY A 87 7.31 1.26 9.14
N ALA A 88 6.21 1.48 8.46
CA ALA A 88 6.09 1.28 7.01
C ALA A 88 5.78 2.56 6.22
N ILE A 89 5.81 3.73 6.87
CA ILE A 89 5.46 5.00 6.20
C ILE A 89 6.35 5.25 4.99
N THR A 90 7.67 5.06 5.13
CA THR A 90 8.60 5.25 4.01
C THR A 90 8.25 4.33 2.84
N PHE A 91 7.91 3.07 3.13
CA PHE A 91 7.48 2.14 2.11
C PHE A 91 6.22 2.63 1.39
N TYR A 92 5.21 3.05 2.14
CA TYR A 92 3.95 3.50 1.54
C TYR A 92 4.15 4.70 0.62
N VAL A 93 4.92 5.69 1.07
CA VAL A 93 5.16 6.91 0.28
C VAL A 93 5.98 6.57 -0.97
N THR A 94 7.04 5.78 -0.82
CA THR A 94 7.89 5.38 -1.94
C THR A 94 7.09 4.58 -2.97
N MET A 95 6.30 3.61 -2.50
CA MET A 95 5.45 2.81 -3.37
C MET A 95 4.43 3.67 -4.12
N MET A 96 3.77 4.58 -3.41
CA MET A 96 2.74 5.43 -4.00
C MET A 96 3.28 6.25 -5.17
N HIS A 97 4.53 6.72 -5.06
CA HIS A 97 5.13 7.56 -6.10
C HIS A 97 5.85 6.78 -7.21
N ASN A 98 6.27 5.55 -6.94
CA ASN A 98 7.12 4.81 -7.87
C ASN A 98 6.49 3.56 -8.48
N LEU A 99 5.48 2.97 -7.85
CA LEU A 99 4.87 1.76 -8.35
C LEU A 99 3.85 2.09 -9.43
N GLY A 100 4.14 1.67 -10.66
CA GLY A 100 3.17 1.73 -11.74
C GLY A 100 2.42 0.41 -11.84
N ILE A 101 1.10 0.49 -11.89
CA ILE A 101 0.24 -0.69 -12.04
C ILE A 101 -0.64 -0.50 -13.26
N ASN A 102 -0.52 -1.41 -14.22
CA ASN A 102 -1.36 -1.39 -15.41
C ASN A 102 -2.61 -2.24 -15.13
N LEU A 103 -3.77 -1.58 -15.05
CA LEU A 103 -5.06 -2.23 -14.85
C LEU A 103 -5.79 -2.52 -16.15
N ALA A 104 -5.23 -2.13 -17.27
CA ALA A 104 -5.75 -2.53 -18.57
C ALA A 104 -5.41 -4.01 -18.80
N GLU A 105 -6.28 -4.68 -19.49
CA GLU A 105 -6.07 -6.07 -19.84
C GLU A 105 -5.09 -6.25 -20.99
#